data_659767363e263d934911aebee56c3b37
#
_entry.id   659767363e263d934911aebee56c3b37
#
_cell.length_a   1.000
_cell.length_b   1.000
_cell.length_c   1.000
_cell.angle_alpha   90.00
_cell.angle_beta   90.00
_cell.angle_gamma   90.00
#
_symmetry.space_group_name_H-M   'P 1'
#
loop_
_entity.id
_entity.type
_entity.pdbx_description
1 polymer ?
#
loop_
_entity_poly.entity_id
_entity_poly.type
_entity_poly.pdbx_seq_one_letter_code
_entity_poly.pdbx_strand_id
1 'polypeptide(L)'
;NIDTLGASLDPDALGAHLVSGNILTFEVVPRRIYDRGGGLARVNGRVRLLEGLAQPREEDELNLRYYNSQTTWIQIDPLLQLFGLTRADLSASDTKVAEAVRRMGRRMPTYVTIKDAKRRWGHGQEDVYPVAQFEKLWSDMTALADVSCGFLVVPRLRGQQLKDLNQLDPWANDGSKEYTARLCGLAR
;
A
#
# COMPACT_ATOMS: atom_id res chain seq x y z
N ASN A 1 -4.89 -3.79 -3.96
CA ASN A 1 -5.61 -2.59 -3.58
C ASN A 1 -6.46 -2.11 -4.76
N ILE A 2 -7.76 -1.92 -4.56
CA ILE A 2 -8.70 -1.52 -5.63
C ILE A 2 -8.41 -0.09 -6.16
N ASP A 3 -7.78 0.74 -5.37
CA ASP A 3 -7.44 2.12 -5.76
C ASP A 3 -6.28 2.18 -6.77
N THR A 4 -5.51 1.12 -6.91
CA THR A 4 -4.36 1.08 -7.85
C THR A 4 -4.82 0.50 -9.18
N LEU A 5 -5.24 1.40 -10.08
CA LEU A 5 -5.84 1.02 -11.37
C LEU A 5 -4.85 0.45 -12.38
N GLY A 6 -3.57 0.76 -12.25
CA GLY A 6 -2.53 0.33 -13.19
C GLY A 6 -1.90 -1.02 -12.86
N ALA A 7 -2.29 -1.64 -11.73
CA ALA A 7 -1.73 -2.94 -11.33
C ALA A 7 -2.17 -4.05 -12.27
N SER A 8 -1.22 -4.89 -12.69
CA SER A 8 -1.46 -6.05 -13.53
C SER A 8 -0.49 -7.18 -13.17
N LEU A 9 -0.83 -8.40 -13.56
CA LEU A 9 0.12 -9.50 -13.51
C LEU A 9 1.19 -9.27 -14.59
N ASP A 10 2.41 -9.02 -14.14
CA ASP A 10 3.56 -8.70 -14.98
C ASP A 10 4.61 -9.80 -14.78
N PRO A 11 4.97 -10.56 -15.85
CA PRO A 11 5.92 -11.65 -15.75
C PRO A 11 7.31 -11.23 -15.31
N ASP A 12 7.76 -10.04 -15.72
CA ASP A 12 9.10 -9.53 -15.38
C ASP A 12 9.15 -9.12 -13.89
N ALA A 13 8.11 -8.45 -13.40
CA ALA A 13 7.98 -8.11 -11.99
C ALA A 13 7.86 -9.36 -11.10
N LEU A 14 7.10 -10.37 -11.54
CA LEU A 14 7.02 -11.66 -10.86
C LEU A 14 8.37 -12.36 -10.86
N GLY A 15 9.05 -12.42 -12.01
CA GLY A 15 10.39 -13.01 -12.13
C GLY A 15 11.39 -12.34 -11.20
N ALA A 16 11.44 -11.02 -11.17
CA ALA A 16 12.29 -10.24 -10.27
C ALA A 16 12.00 -10.56 -8.80
N HIS A 17 10.73 -10.65 -8.42
CA HIS A 17 10.33 -11.04 -7.06
C HIS A 17 10.84 -12.45 -6.71
N LEU A 18 10.61 -13.43 -7.57
CA LEU A 18 11.02 -14.81 -7.31
C LEU A 18 12.54 -14.97 -7.20
N VAL A 19 13.29 -14.33 -8.11
CA VAL A 19 14.77 -14.38 -8.11
C VAL A 19 15.35 -13.67 -6.87
N SER A 20 14.69 -12.60 -6.38
CA SER A 20 15.16 -11.87 -5.21
C SER A 20 15.14 -12.68 -3.91
N GLY A 21 14.31 -13.72 -3.82
CA GLY A 21 14.10 -14.50 -2.61
C GLY A 21 13.44 -13.74 -1.45
N ASN A 22 12.98 -12.51 -1.68
CA ASN A 22 12.31 -11.73 -0.64
C ASN A 22 10.91 -12.28 -0.33
N ILE A 23 10.49 -12.19 0.92
CA ILE A 23 9.12 -12.51 1.33
C ILE A 23 8.13 -11.55 0.68
N LEU A 24 8.49 -10.25 0.68
CA LEU A 24 7.68 -9.17 0.12
C LEU A 24 8.49 -8.36 -0.89
N THR A 25 7.90 -8.03 -2.02
CA THR A 25 8.46 -7.04 -2.96
C THR A 25 7.39 -6.01 -3.27
N PHE A 26 7.68 -4.75 -2.95
CA PHE A 26 6.77 -3.63 -3.16
C PHE A 26 7.09 -2.93 -4.48
N GLU A 27 6.09 -2.69 -5.29
CA GLU A 27 6.23 -1.81 -6.44
C GLU A 27 6.16 -0.35 -5.99
N VAL A 28 7.12 0.43 -6.43
CA VAL A 28 7.18 1.88 -6.18
C VAL A 28 7.33 2.62 -7.50
N VAL A 29 6.78 3.80 -7.55
CA VAL A 29 6.79 4.66 -8.76
C VAL A 29 7.44 6.01 -8.45
N PRO A 30 8.01 6.70 -9.44
CA PRO A 30 8.45 8.07 -9.24
C PRO A 30 7.32 8.95 -8.71
N ARG A 31 7.58 9.69 -7.62
CA ARG A 31 6.59 10.56 -6.97
C ARG A 31 6.25 11.75 -7.86
N ARG A 32 4.98 12.12 -7.84
CA ARG A 32 4.45 13.38 -8.37
C ARG A 32 4.00 14.27 -7.21
N ILE A 33 3.93 15.58 -7.44
CA ILE A 33 3.62 16.57 -6.40
C ILE A 33 2.24 16.37 -5.75
N TYR A 34 1.30 15.78 -6.47
CA TYR A 34 -0.05 15.49 -5.95
C TYR A 34 -0.19 14.09 -5.33
N ASP A 35 0.86 13.27 -5.31
CA ASP A 35 0.82 11.98 -4.60
C ASP A 35 0.81 12.24 -3.10
N ARG A 36 -0.21 11.72 -2.42
CA ARG A 36 -0.34 11.75 -0.96
C ARG A 36 -0.15 10.36 -0.40
N GLY A 37 0.76 10.23 0.55
CA GLY A 37 1.07 8.96 1.21
C GLY A 37 2.55 8.60 1.16
N GLY A 38 2.86 7.42 1.65
CA GLY A 38 4.22 6.96 1.91
C GLY A 38 5.09 6.76 0.69
N GLY A 39 6.35 6.52 0.96
CA GLY A 39 7.36 6.25 -0.05
C GLY A 39 8.62 5.63 0.52
N LEU A 40 9.63 5.43 -0.33
CA LEU A 40 10.91 4.87 0.09
C LEU A 40 11.75 5.89 0.87
N ALA A 41 12.22 5.46 2.03
CA ALA A 41 13.16 6.20 2.86
C ALA A 41 14.28 5.28 3.37
N ARG A 42 15.44 5.87 3.68
CA ARG A 42 16.50 5.19 4.42
C ARG A 42 16.40 5.59 5.90
N VAL A 43 16.02 4.64 6.75
CA VAL A 43 15.87 4.84 8.18
C VAL A 43 16.83 3.91 8.92
N ASN A 44 17.73 4.46 9.72
CA ASN A 44 18.76 3.70 10.45
C ASN A 44 19.55 2.76 9.54
N GLY A 45 19.97 3.24 8.36
CA GLY A 45 20.75 2.47 7.39
C GLY A 45 19.94 1.51 6.52
N ARG A 46 18.69 1.21 6.84
CA ARG A 46 17.81 0.29 6.12
C ARG A 46 16.84 1.06 5.21
N VAL A 47 16.69 0.59 3.97
CA VAL A 47 15.64 1.08 3.07
C VAL A 47 14.32 0.43 3.45
N ARG A 48 13.29 1.24 3.63
CA ARG A 48 11.93 0.78 3.95
C ARG A 48 10.88 1.74 3.41
N LEU A 49 9.63 1.30 3.37
CA LEU A 49 8.50 2.21 3.19
C LEU A 49 8.26 3.01 4.48
N LEU A 50 8.03 4.29 4.31
CA LEU A 50 7.67 5.19 5.39
C LEU A 50 6.38 5.90 4.98
N GLU A 51 5.31 5.66 5.72
CA GLU A 51 4.01 6.28 5.47
C GLU A 51 3.95 7.69 6.07
N GLY A 52 3.06 8.54 5.54
CA GLY A 52 2.91 9.91 6.02
C GLY A 52 2.68 10.00 7.52
N LEU A 53 1.85 9.11 8.07
CA LEU A 53 1.56 9.05 9.52
C LEU A 53 2.78 8.73 10.40
N ALA A 54 3.84 8.17 9.82
CA ALA A 54 5.09 7.88 10.52
C ALA A 54 6.12 9.01 10.43
N GLN A 55 5.82 10.09 9.72
CA GLN A 55 6.72 11.22 9.52
C GLN A 55 6.46 12.30 10.56
N PRO A 56 7.49 13.05 10.99
CA PRO A 56 7.32 14.14 11.94
C PRO A 56 6.41 15.26 11.45
N ARG A 57 6.40 15.50 10.13
CA ARG A 57 5.58 16.50 9.47
C ARG A 57 5.06 15.94 8.15
N GLU A 58 3.83 16.30 7.80
CA GLU A 58 3.16 15.80 6.60
C GLU A 58 3.90 16.20 5.32
N GLU A 59 4.44 17.41 5.25
CA GLU A 59 5.18 17.90 4.10
C GLU A 59 6.49 17.13 3.84
N ASP A 60 7.02 16.39 4.81
CA ASP A 60 8.21 15.57 4.63
C ASP A 60 7.99 14.45 3.61
N GLU A 61 6.74 14.10 3.30
CA GLU A 61 6.40 13.18 2.21
C GLU A 61 6.96 13.62 0.86
N LEU A 62 7.03 14.93 0.61
CA LEU A 62 7.50 15.47 -0.67
C LEU A 62 9.01 15.26 -0.89
N ASN A 63 9.76 14.95 0.18
CA ASN A 63 11.17 14.61 0.10
C ASN A 63 11.42 13.17 -0.36
N LEU A 64 10.40 12.31 -0.36
CA LEU A 64 10.50 10.92 -0.78
C LEU A 64 10.39 10.83 -2.31
N ARG A 65 11.47 10.40 -2.97
CA ARG A 65 11.52 10.33 -4.45
C ARG A 65 10.56 9.30 -5.06
N TYR A 66 10.28 8.23 -4.31
CA TYR A 66 9.45 7.13 -4.77
C TYR A 66 8.20 7.03 -3.91
N TYR A 67 7.08 6.89 -4.58
CA TYR A 67 5.76 6.74 -3.98
C TYR A 67 5.38 5.26 -3.92
N ASN A 68 4.78 4.84 -2.82
CA ASN A 68 4.28 3.48 -2.65
C ASN A 68 3.02 3.27 -3.51
N SER A 69 3.10 2.41 -4.53
CA SER A 69 1.95 2.10 -5.40
C SER A 69 0.89 1.23 -4.75
N GLN A 70 1.17 0.69 -3.57
CA GLN A 70 0.35 -0.28 -2.84
C GLN A 70 0.27 -1.67 -3.53
N THR A 71 1.03 -1.91 -4.59
CA THR A 71 1.16 -3.23 -5.21
C THR A 71 2.28 -3.99 -4.51
N THR A 72 1.97 -5.21 -4.04
CA THR A 72 2.92 -6.05 -3.32
C THR A 72 2.92 -7.46 -3.89
N TRP A 73 4.09 -7.98 -4.21
CA TRP A 73 4.34 -9.38 -4.53
C TRP A 73 4.70 -10.13 -3.25
N ILE A 74 4.10 -11.29 -3.04
CA ILE A 74 4.18 -12.00 -1.75
C ILE A 74 4.53 -13.47 -1.97
N GLN A 75 5.57 -13.96 -1.32
CA GLN A 75 5.79 -15.40 -1.18
C GLN A 75 4.92 -15.92 -0.02
N ILE A 76 3.88 -16.67 -0.36
CA ILE A 76 2.83 -17.05 0.60
C ILE A 76 3.37 -17.94 1.72
N ASP A 77 4.12 -18.99 1.40
CA ASP A 77 4.59 -19.94 2.42
C ASP A 77 5.59 -19.30 3.40
N PRO A 78 6.61 -18.52 2.95
CA PRO A 78 7.45 -17.76 3.86
C PRO A 78 6.69 -16.72 4.70
N LEU A 79 5.67 -16.06 4.11
CA LEU A 79 4.82 -15.15 4.88
C LEU A 79 4.06 -15.90 5.97
N LEU A 80 3.45 -17.04 5.66
CA LEU A 80 2.74 -17.85 6.65
C LEU A 80 3.67 -18.32 7.77
N GLN A 81 4.89 -18.75 7.44
CA GLN A 81 5.91 -19.12 8.44
C GLN A 81 6.24 -17.96 9.38
N LEU A 82 6.32 -16.73 8.86
CA LEU A 82 6.52 -15.52 9.67
C LEU A 82 5.38 -15.31 10.69
N PHE A 83 4.16 -15.71 10.34
CA PHE A 83 3.00 -15.70 11.25
C PHE A 83 2.95 -16.93 12.17
N GLY A 84 3.81 -17.92 11.97
CA GLY A 84 3.76 -19.22 12.66
C GLY A 84 2.59 -20.07 12.18
N LEU A 85 2.25 -19.96 10.90
CA LEU A 85 1.15 -20.67 10.24
C LEU A 85 1.65 -21.51 9.07
N THR A 86 0.85 -22.50 8.69
CA THR A 86 0.95 -23.24 7.45
C THR A 86 -0.33 -23.06 6.62
N ARG A 87 -0.32 -23.47 5.34
CA ARG A 87 -1.53 -23.45 4.51
C ARG A 87 -2.67 -24.27 5.12
N ALA A 88 -2.36 -25.41 5.77
CA ALA A 88 -3.35 -26.24 6.42
C ALA A 88 -4.05 -25.53 7.58
N ASP A 89 -3.35 -24.67 8.31
CA ASP A 89 -3.92 -23.91 9.44
C ASP A 89 -5.01 -22.93 8.97
N LEU A 90 -4.93 -22.42 7.75
CA LEU A 90 -5.89 -21.44 7.22
C LEU A 90 -7.31 -22.00 7.11
N SER A 91 -7.44 -23.31 6.87
CA SER A 91 -8.75 -23.96 6.76
C SER A 91 -9.13 -24.75 8.02
N ALA A 92 -8.15 -25.01 8.91
CA ALA A 92 -8.38 -25.86 10.07
C ALA A 92 -8.78 -25.10 11.34
N SER A 93 -8.39 -23.84 11.50
CA SER A 93 -8.60 -23.12 12.77
C SER A 93 -8.58 -21.60 12.62
N ASP A 94 -9.76 -20.99 12.57
CA ASP A 94 -9.93 -19.54 12.59
C ASP A 94 -9.30 -18.90 13.84
N THR A 95 -9.38 -19.57 14.98
CA THR A 95 -8.80 -19.08 16.25
C THR A 95 -7.28 -18.95 16.15
N LYS A 96 -6.60 -19.98 15.62
CA LYS A 96 -5.14 -19.98 15.44
C LYS A 96 -4.71 -18.86 14.48
N VAL A 97 -5.45 -18.69 13.39
CA VAL A 97 -5.21 -17.62 12.43
C VAL A 97 -5.39 -16.24 13.08
N ALA A 98 -6.49 -16.02 13.79
CA ALA A 98 -6.77 -14.77 14.47
C ALA A 98 -5.70 -14.41 15.52
N GLU A 99 -5.22 -15.38 16.29
CA GLU A 99 -4.15 -15.18 17.26
C GLU A 99 -2.81 -14.84 16.59
N ALA A 100 -2.49 -15.50 15.48
CA ALA A 100 -1.29 -15.22 14.70
C ALA A 100 -1.31 -13.79 14.13
N VAL A 101 -2.44 -13.36 13.57
CA VAL A 101 -2.64 -12.00 13.07
C VAL A 101 -2.52 -10.98 14.20
N ARG A 102 -3.14 -11.23 15.36
CA ARG A 102 -3.01 -10.33 16.52
C ARG A 102 -1.57 -10.23 17.02
N ARG A 103 -0.82 -11.35 17.05
CA ARG A 103 0.61 -11.35 17.41
C ARG A 103 1.42 -10.46 16.45
N MET A 104 1.23 -10.64 15.15
CA MET A 104 1.90 -9.82 14.14
C MET A 104 1.50 -8.35 14.27
N GLY A 105 0.22 -8.07 14.43
CA GLY A 105 -0.30 -6.72 14.62
C GLY A 105 0.30 -5.99 15.83
N ARG A 106 0.65 -6.70 16.92
CA ARG A 106 1.33 -6.10 18.09
C ARG A 106 2.78 -5.69 17.81
N ARG A 107 3.40 -6.24 16.78
CA ARG A 107 4.78 -5.88 16.36
C ARG A 107 4.82 -4.62 15.51
N MET A 108 3.69 -4.21 14.96
CA MET A 108 3.57 -3.04 14.08
C MET A 108 3.06 -1.83 14.87
N PRO A 109 3.46 -0.61 14.51
CA PRO A 109 2.92 0.60 15.11
C PRO A 109 1.41 0.69 14.92
N THR A 110 0.75 1.41 15.81
CA THR A 110 -0.66 1.80 15.66
C THR A 110 -0.69 3.31 15.51
N TYR A 111 -1.26 3.76 14.42
CA TYR A 111 -1.48 5.17 14.17
C TYR A 111 -2.89 5.56 14.61
N VAL A 112 -3.02 6.76 15.12
CA VAL A 112 -4.31 7.34 15.49
C VAL A 112 -4.52 8.56 14.62
N THR A 113 -5.53 8.53 13.78
CA THR A 113 -5.93 9.65 12.94
C THR A 113 -7.27 10.19 13.39
N ILE A 114 -7.44 11.51 13.28
CA ILE A 114 -8.74 12.15 13.53
C ILE A 114 -9.32 12.49 12.17
N LYS A 115 -10.53 12.02 11.92
CA LYS A 115 -11.28 12.27 10.68
C LYS A 115 -12.66 12.84 11.01
N ASP A 116 -13.16 13.68 10.14
CA ASP A 116 -14.52 14.16 10.23
C ASP A 116 -15.50 13.12 9.70
N ALA A 117 -16.33 12.57 10.56
CA ALA A 117 -17.48 11.77 10.17
C ALA A 117 -18.67 12.71 9.94
N LYS A 118 -19.28 12.59 8.75
CA LYS A 118 -20.40 13.39 8.34
C LYS A 118 -21.69 12.59 8.43
N ARG A 119 -22.66 13.14 9.17
CA ARG A 119 -24.02 12.60 9.23
C ARG A 119 -24.98 13.52 8.48
N ARG A 120 -25.60 13.01 7.43
CA ARG A 120 -26.61 13.73 6.66
C ARG A 120 -27.99 13.46 7.24
N TRP A 121 -28.72 14.53 7.51
CA TRP A 121 -30.09 14.48 8.06
C TRP A 121 -31.17 14.67 7.00
N GLY A 122 -30.84 15.01 5.79
CA GLY A 122 -31.70 15.48 4.73
C GLY A 122 -31.79 17.02 4.71
N HIS A 123 -32.52 17.59 3.75
CA HIS A 123 -32.68 19.02 3.56
C HIS A 123 -31.39 19.86 3.54
N GLY A 124 -30.27 19.24 3.12
CA GLY A 124 -28.96 19.90 3.09
C GLY A 124 -28.27 20.07 4.44
N GLN A 125 -28.85 19.56 5.52
CA GLN A 125 -28.23 19.59 6.85
C GLN A 125 -27.24 18.47 7.01
N GLU A 126 -26.04 18.82 7.50
CA GLU A 126 -24.93 17.91 7.70
C GLU A 126 -24.25 18.24 9.04
N ASP A 127 -24.19 17.27 9.93
CA ASP A 127 -23.39 17.36 11.15
C ASP A 127 -22.02 16.74 10.93
N VAL A 128 -20.99 17.39 11.46
CA VAL A 128 -19.61 16.94 11.38
C VAL A 128 -19.11 16.58 12.77
N TYR A 129 -18.64 15.35 12.94
CA TYR A 129 -18.12 14.85 14.21
C TYR A 129 -16.66 14.39 14.04
N PRO A 130 -15.73 14.84 14.89
CA PRO A 130 -14.39 14.26 14.89
C PRO A 130 -14.46 12.82 15.44
N VAL A 131 -13.89 11.88 14.69
CA VAL A 131 -13.76 10.48 15.10
C VAL A 131 -12.30 10.05 15.06
N ALA A 132 -11.86 9.34 16.08
CA ALA A 132 -10.54 8.70 16.07
C ALA A 132 -10.59 7.38 15.30
N GLN A 133 -9.69 7.21 14.35
CA GLN A 133 -9.50 5.98 13.61
C GLN A 133 -8.13 5.38 13.97
N PHE A 134 -8.12 4.09 14.31
CA PHE A 134 -6.89 3.35 14.60
C PHE A 134 -6.48 2.58 13.34
N GLU A 135 -5.25 2.79 12.88
CA GLU A 135 -4.73 2.19 11.65
C GLU A 135 -3.43 1.43 11.91
N LYS A 136 -3.27 0.31 11.21
CA LYS A 136 -2.01 -0.40 11.02
C LYS A 136 -1.75 -0.51 9.54
N LEU A 137 -0.55 -0.14 9.13
CA LEU A 137 -0.22 -0.02 7.72
C LEU A 137 0.61 -1.23 7.26
N TRP A 138 0.21 -1.83 6.13
CA TRP A 138 0.92 -2.98 5.57
C TRP A 138 2.39 -2.69 5.25
N SER A 139 2.69 -1.48 4.83
CA SER A 139 4.04 -0.99 4.55
C SER A 139 4.98 -1.07 5.76
N ASP A 140 4.47 -1.03 6.99
CA ASP A 140 5.27 -1.17 8.20
C ASP A 140 5.88 -2.57 8.38
N MET A 141 5.41 -3.57 7.63
CA MET A 141 6.12 -4.85 7.53
C MET A 141 7.58 -4.67 7.09
N THR A 142 7.88 -3.64 6.31
CA THR A 142 9.24 -3.31 5.87
C THR A 142 10.15 -2.83 6.99
N ALA A 143 9.60 -2.45 8.14
CA ALA A 143 10.35 -2.05 9.33
C ALA A 143 10.78 -3.24 10.20
N LEU A 144 10.14 -4.40 10.06
CA LEU A 144 10.44 -5.59 10.85
C LEU A 144 11.75 -6.23 10.40
N ALA A 145 12.63 -6.53 11.36
CA ALA A 145 13.99 -6.99 11.06
C ALA A 145 14.03 -8.38 10.41
N ASP A 146 13.07 -9.24 10.74
CA ASP A 146 12.92 -10.61 10.26
C ASP A 146 12.10 -10.73 8.96
N VAL A 147 11.64 -9.61 8.40
CA VAL A 147 10.93 -9.59 7.11
C VAL A 147 11.89 -9.14 6.02
N SER A 148 12.21 -10.05 5.09
CA SER A 148 12.97 -9.69 3.88
C SER A 148 12.06 -8.98 2.90
N CYS A 149 12.42 -7.73 2.57
CA CYS A 149 11.67 -6.89 1.65
C CYS A 149 12.54 -6.40 0.50
N GLY A 150 12.00 -6.47 -0.72
CA GLY A 150 12.55 -5.84 -1.91
C GLY A 150 11.67 -4.69 -2.39
N PHE A 151 12.25 -3.82 -3.22
CA PHE A 151 11.56 -2.69 -3.82
C PHE A 151 11.84 -2.67 -5.31
N LEU A 152 10.79 -2.66 -6.11
CA LEU A 152 10.87 -2.64 -7.56
C LEU A 152 10.35 -1.29 -8.06
N VAL A 153 11.23 -0.53 -8.72
CA VAL A 153 10.83 0.71 -9.38
C VAL A 153 10.16 0.34 -10.70
N VAL A 154 8.90 0.70 -10.84
CA VAL A 154 8.09 0.38 -12.01
C VAL A 154 7.63 1.65 -12.73
N PRO A 155 7.23 1.55 -14.01
CA PRO A 155 6.68 2.68 -14.74
C PRO A 155 5.50 3.33 -14.01
N ARG A 156 5.42 4.66 -14.05
CA ARG A 156 4.41 5.44 -13.34
C ARG A 156 2.98 4.95 -13.57
N LEU A 157 2.66 4.53 -14.79
CA LEU A 157 1.32 4.07 -15.15
C LEU A 157 0.87 2.83 -14.39
N ARG A 158 1.81 2.00 -13.91
CA ARG A 158 1.46 0.84 -13.07
C ARG A 158 0.95 1.22 -11.68
N GLY A 159 1.42 2.36 -11.14
CA GLY A 159 1.05 2.84 -9.81
C GLY A 159 0.02 3.97 -9.83
N GLN A 160 -0.73 4.14 -10.91
CA GLN A 160 -1.76 5.18 -11.00
C GLN A 160 -2.93 4.88 -10.04
N GLN A 161 -3.41 5.92 -9.40
CA GLN A 161 -4.53 5.86 -8.47
C GLN A 161 -5.55 6.95 -8.79
N LEU A 162 -6.83 6.66 -8.51
CA LEU A 162 -7.92 7.64 -8.56
C LEU A 162 -8.62 7.62 -7.19
N LYS A 163 -8.26 8.55 -6.33
CA LYS A 163 -8.84 8.71 -4.98
C LYS A 163 -9.64 10.00 -4.86
N ASP A 164 -9.25 11.02 -5.61
CA ASP A 164 -9.78 12.36 -5.54
C ASP A 164 -10.11 12.91 -6.92
N LEU A 165 -11.05 13.86 -7.00
CA LEU A 165 -11.46 14.51 -8.24
C LEU A 165 -10.31 15.24 -8.93
N ASN A 166 -9.38 15.80 -8.17
CA ASN A 166 -8.19 16.49 -8.71
C ASN A 166 -7.23 15.56 -9.47
N GLN A 167 -7.38 14.24 -9.34
CA GLN A 167 -6.60 13.25 -10.08
C GLN A 167 -7.20 12.92 -11.45
N LEU A 168 -8.46 13.33 -11.73
CA LEU A 168 -9.12 13.02 -12.99
C LEU A 168 -8.48 13.71 -14.19
N ASP A 169 -8.14 14.99 -14.07
CA ASP A 169 -7.52 15.72 -15.17
C ASP A 169 -6.14 15.16 -15.55
N PRO A 170 -5.19 14.95 -14.62
CA PRO A 170 -3.95 14.26 -14.95
C PRO A 170 -4.20 12.87 -15.53
N TRP A 171 -5.11 12.08 -14.96
CA TRP A 171 -5.42 10.75 -15.43
C TRP A 171 -5.95 10.72 -16.86
N ALA A 172 -6.79 11.68 -17.23
CA ALA A 172 -7.36 11.78 -18.57
C ALA A 172 -6.34 12.20 -19.63
N ASN A 173 -5.24 12.90 -19.23
CA ASN A 173 -4.34 13.57 -20.15
C ASN A 173 -2.89 13.05 -20.13
N ASP A 174 -2.50 12.16 -19.20
CA ASP A 174 -1.13 11.67 -19.02
C ASP A 174 -0.91 10.25 -19.57
N GLY A 175 -1.86 9.70 -20.31
CA GLY A 175 -1.83 8.33 -20.85
C GLY A 175 -2.36 7.28 -19.90
N SER A 176 -2.77 7.66 -18.68
CA SER A 176 -3.31 6.72 -17.66
C SER A 176 -4.62 6.10 -18.11
N LYS A 177 -5.50 6.88 -18.72
CA LYS A 177 -6.80 6.42 -19.24
C LYS A 177 -6.62 5.35 -20.31
N GLU A 178 -5.76 5.61 -21.28
CA GLU A 178 -5.47 4.69 -22.40
C GLU A 178 -4.79 3.42 -21.90
N TYR A 179 -3.88 3.56 -20.93
CA TYR A 179 -3.23 2.41 -20.30
C TYR A 179 -4.26 1.52 -19.59
N THR A 180 -5.13 2.12 -18.78
CA THR A 180 -6.19 1.38 -18.06
C THR A 180 -7.17 0.72 -19.03
N ALA A 181 -7.58 1.42 -20.11
CA ALA A 181 -8.45 0.87 -21.12
C ALA A 181 -7.83 -0.38 -21.79
N ARG A 182 -6.53 -0.37 -22.09
CA ARG A 182 -5.81 -1.54 -22.62
C ARG A 182 -5.81 -2.70 -21.63
N LEU A 183 -5.53 -2.44 -20.34
CA LEU A 183 -5.54 -3.49 -19.30
C LEU A 183 -6.92 -4.15 -19.17
N CYS A 184 -7.99 -3.38 -19.33
CA CYS A 184 -9.36 -3.87 -19.28
C CYS A 184 -9.86 -4.49 -20.61
N GLY A 185 -9.03 -4.52 -21.66
CA GLY A 185 -9.45 -4.99 -22.98
C GLY A 185 -10.46 -4.08 -23.69
N LEU A 186 -10.57 -2.82 -23.26
CA LEU A 186 -11.51 -1.82 -23.79
C LEU A 186 -10.90 -0.97 -24.93
N ALA A 187 -9.58 -0.98 -25.08
CA ALA A 187 -8.90 -0.31 -26.19
C ALA A 187 -8.89 -1.23 -27.42
N ARG A 188 -9.35 -0.70 -28.55
CA ARG A 188 -9.19 -1.29 -29.89
C ARG A 188 -7.90 -0.82 -30.53
#